data_65c6e7fb58e9d66ff6a95aba125182fa
#
_entry.id   65c6e7fb58e9d66ff6a95aba125182fa
#
_cell.length_a   1.000
_cell.length_b   1.000
_cell.length_c   1.000
_cell.angle_alpha   90.00
_cell.angle_beta   90.00
_cell.angle_gamma   90.00
#
_symmetry.space_group_name_H-M   'P 1'
#
loop_
_entity.id
_entity.type
_entity.pdbx_description
1 polymer ?
#
loop_
_entity_poly.entity_id
_entity_poly.type
_entity_poly.pdbx_seq_one_letter_code
_entity_poly.pdbx_strand_id
1 'polypeptide(L)'
;QHGRRGLKMANITSIEINQFRGIKQLTVSDFSNINLVVGDNNSGKTTFLEAIQLLFAKAQLSSVKNIIRQRTVLNIHDNSFYTSFIKMFNVEQNEDLLDLDIYGESNNGPIEFEMTGREKTISGEEALQISTMSSRQKTYYRKSTTFIPETVKLFTGSIISQNGKKTIEKNVRFTSLDNTMVGSVTKREVQYISSFGHLRYDLLQNIVDNPEYKKLAISILKKFDESIVDICYTKADDESFVESIITENGVNMPFSVYGDGIKKILYILNKLFDATDSILLIDEIET
;
A
#
# COMPACT_ATOMS: atom_id res chain seq x y z
N GLN A 1 -24.64 -21.05 17.93
CA GLN A 1 -23.26 -20.83 18.40
C GLN A 1 -22.30 -21.45 17.37
N HIS A 2 -21.94 -20.73 16.34
CA HIS A 2 -20.83 -21.09 15.47
C HIS A 2 -19.63 -20.29 15.97
N GLY A 3 -18.77 -20.99 16.74
CA GLY A 3 -17.49 -20.47 17.18
C GLY A 3 -16.66 -20.06 15.96
N ARG A 4 -16.50 -18.77 15.72
CA ARG A 4 -15.44 -18.25 14.87
C ARG A 4 -14.14 -18.72 15.51
N ARG A 5 -13.47 -19.72 14.95
CA ARG A 5 -12.06 -19.97 15.21
C ARG A 5 -11.35 -18.69 14.73
N GLY A 6 -11.02 -17.82 15.65
CA GLY A 6 -10.15 -16.67 15.39
C GLY A 6 -8.85 -17.22 14.83
N LEU A 7 -8.56 -16.94 13.59
CA LEU A 7 -7.21 -17.07 13.05
C LEU A 7 -6.35 -16.16 13.94
N LYS A 8 -5.46 -16.76 14.74
CA LYS A 8 -4.47 -16.01 15.51
C LYS A 8 -3.67 -15.19 14.51
N MET A 9 -3.65 -13.87 14.68
CA MET A 9 -2.77 -12.99 13.89
C MET A 9 -1.35 -13.53 13.87
N ALA A 10 -0.71 -13.48 12.71
CA ALA A 10 0.70 -13.75 12.58
C ALA A 10 1.45 -12.54 13.17
N ASN A 11 1.95 -12.66 14.40
CA ASN A 11 2.88 -11.68 14.93
C ASN A 11 4.26 -11.97 14.35
N ILE A 12 4.84 -11.02 13.65
CA ILE A 12 6.22 -11.10 13.17
C ILE A 12 7.14 -11.04 14.38
N THR A 13 8.12 -11.92 14.45
CA THR A 13 9.14 -11.93 15.49
C THR A 13 10.50 -11.47 14.99
N SER A 14 10.78 -11.71 13.70
CA SER A 14 11.96 -11.21 13.01
C SER A 14 11.69 -11.01 11.53
N ILE A 15 12.49 -10.17 10.89
CA ILE A 15 12.51 -9.96 9.44
C ILE A 15 13.94 -9.81 8.96
N GLU A 16 14.23 -10.42 7.82
CA GLU A 16 15.46 -10.24 7.05
C GLU A 16 15.06 -9.75 5.66
N ILE A 17 15.72 -8.71 5.19
CA ILE A 17 15.48 -8.07 3.89
C ILE A 17 16.76 -8.10 3.11
N ASN A 18 16.74 -8.69 1.92
CA ASN A 18 17.87 -8.77 1.03
C ASN A 18 17.52 -8.12 -0.32
N GLN A 19 18.40 -7.22 -0.79
CA GLN A 19 18.38 -6.64 -2.12
C GLN A 19 17.06 -5.92 -2.50
N PHE A 20 16.45 -5.25 -1.52
CA PHE A 20 15.22 -4.52 -1.75
C PHE A 20 15.45 -3.01 -1.77
N ARG A 21 15.26 -2.38 -2.93
CA ARG A 21 15.51 -0.94 -3.16
C ARG A 21 16.92 -0.52 -2.70
N GLY A 22 17.03 0.41 -1.77
CA GLY A 22 18.30 0.84 -1.18
C GLY A 22 18.81 -0.07 -0.04
N ILE A 23 18.04 -1.08 0.37
CA ILE A 23 18.47 -2.02 1.41
C ILE A 23 19.19 -3.19 0.75
N LYS A 24 20.49 -3.30 0.97
CA LYS A 24 21.29 -4.46 0.53
C LYS A 24 21.05 -5.67 1.42
N GLN A 25 21.14 -5.44 2.73
CA GLN A 25 20.83 -6.45 3.76
C GLN A 25 20.44 -5.72 5.05
N LEU A 26 19.36 -6.19 5.67
CA LEU A 26 18.88 -5.70 6.96
C LEU A 26 18.21 -6.84 7.71
N THR A 27 18.60 -7.06 8.96
CA THR A 27 17.95 -8.00 9.87
C THR A 27 17.42 -7.24 11.08
N VAL A 28 16.17 -7.46 11.42
CA VAL A 28 15.51 -6.91 12.62
C VAL A 28 14.85 -8.05 13.36
N SER A 29 15.09 -8.15 14.67
CA SER A 29 14.50 -9.14 15.57
C SER A 29 13.75 -8.47 16.73
N ASP A 30 13.15 -9.30 17.56
CA ASP A 30 12.50 -8.89 18.82
C ASP A 30 11.33 -7.90 18.64
N PHE A 31 10.53 -8.11 17.60
CA PHE A 31 9.30 -7.33 17.41
C PHE A 31 8.35 -7.45 18.58
N SER A 32 7.87 -6.32 19.05
CA SER A 32 6.80 -6.17 20.03
C SER A 32 5.45 -5.91 19.36
N ASN A 33 4.38 -5.80 20.17
CA ASN A 33 3.06 -5.41 19.66
C ASN A 33 3.04 -4.01 19.02
N ILE A 34 3.89 -3.11 19.51
CA ILE A 34 4.08 -1.76 18.98
C ILE A 34 5.58 -1.56 18.78
N ASN A 35 5.97 -1.22 17.57
CA ASN A 35 7.36 -0.98 17.18
C ASN A 35 7.47 0.41 16.56
N LEU A 36 8.48 1.17 16.97
CA LEU A 36 8.76 2.49 16.45
C LEU A 36 10.05 2.45 15.63
N VAL A 37 9.94 2.79 14.35
CA VAL A 37 11.08 2.90 13.44
C VAL A 37 11.49 4.36 13.34
N VAL A 38 12.70 4.68 13.80
CA VAL A 38 13.25 6.04 13.80
C VAL A 38 14.49 6.12 12.91
N GLY A 39 14.75 7.29 12.38
CA GLY A 39 15.92 7.56 11.54
C GLY A 39 15.75 8.83 10.70
N ASP A 40 16.81 9.30 10.11
CA ASP A 40 16.83 10.48 9.26
C ASP A 40 15.95 10.33 8.02
N ASN A 41 15.66 11.44 7.35
CA ASN A 41 14.98 11.40 6.07
C ASN A 41 15.81 10.59 5.07
N ASN A 42 15.12 9.79 4.26
CA ASN A 42 15.75 8.88 3.28
C ASN A 42 16.61 7.74 3.89
N SER A 43 16.46 7.44 5.19
CA SER A 43 17.15 6.31 5.85
C SER A 43 16.55 4.92 5.55
N GLY A 44 15.47 4.85 4.75
CA GLY A 44 14.83 3.58 4.38
C GLY A 44 13.61 3.20 5.23
N LYS A 45 13.09 4.05 6.11
CA LYS A 45 11.90 3.76 6.95
C LYS A 45 10.71 3.27 6.13
N THR A 46 10.31 4.03 5.12
CA THR A 46 9.22 3.65 4.21
C THR A 46 9.53 2.35 3.46
N THR A 47 10.78 2.14 3.04
CA THR A 47 11.21 0.90 2.38
C THR A 47 11.06 -0.31 3.30
N PHE A 48 11.39 -0.16 4.58
CA PHE A 48 11.19 -1.19 5.59
C PHE A 48 9.69 -1.55 5.77
N LEU A 49 8.81 -0.54 5.84
CA LEU A 49 7.36 -0.76 5.92
C LEU A 49 6.82 -1.44 4.64
N GLU A 50 7.34 -1.09 3.47
CA GLU A 50 6.98 -1.76 2.20
C GLU A 50 7.45 -3.22 2.17
N ALA A 51 8.61 -3.52 2.73
CA ALA A 51 9.10 -4.90 2.84
C ALA A 51 8.14 -5.77 3.69
N ILE A 52 7.64 -5.24 4.82
CA ILE A 52 6.61 -5.92 5.61
C ILE A 52 5.33 -6.14 4.79
N GLN A 53 4.90 -5.16 3.97
CA GLN A 53 3.74 -5.36 3.10
C GLN A 53 3.96 -6.45 2.05
N LEU A 54 5.17 -6.51 1.45
CA LEU A 54 5.52 -7.54 0.47
C LEU A 54 5.52 -8.93 1.09
N LEU A 55 6.01 -9.08 2.31
CA LEU A 55 6.04 -10.34 3.04
C LEU A 55 4.64 -11.00 3.09
N PHE A 56 3.57 -10.20 3.10
CA PHE A 56 2.17 -10.67 3.08
C PHE A 56 1.50 -10.59 1.70
N ALA A 57 2.23 -10.39 0.62
CA ALA A 57 1.67 -10.16 -0.72
C ALA A 57 1.14 -11.43 -1.42
N LYS A 58 1.31 -12.62 -0.86
CA LYS A 58 0.76 -13.92 -1.35
C LYS A 58 1.04 -14.23 -2.82
N ALA A 59 2.24 -13.91 -3.33
CA ALA A 59 2.65 -14.09 -4.73
C ALA A 59 1.66 -13.43 -5.72
N GLN A 60 1.12 -12.26 -5.40
CA GLN A 60 0.19 -11.52 -6.26
C GLN A 60 0.82 -10.26 -6.82
N LEU A 61 1.00 -10.20 -8.13
CA LEU A 61 1.52 -9.00 -8.80
C LEU A 61 0.66 -7.75 -8.54
N SER A 62 -0.66 -7.92 -8.34
CA SER A 62 -1.55 -6.82 -7.94
C SER A 62 -1.19 -6.21 -6.59
N SER A 63 -0.75 -7.02 -5.63
CA SER A 63 -0.28 -6.53 -4.33
C SER A 63 1.02 -5.74 -4.47
N VAL A 64 1.97 -6.25 -5.25
CA VAL A 64 3.22 -5.55 -5.60
C VAL A 64 2.92 -4.21 -6.27
N LYS A 65 1.99 -4.19 -7.23
CA LYS A 65 1.55 -2.96 -7.91
C LYS A 65 0.96 -1.93 -6.94
N ASN A 66 0.18 -2.38 -5.98
CA ASN A 66 -0.41 -1.49 -4.98
C ASN A 66 0.65 -0.84 -4.10
N ILE A 67 1.66 -1.61 -3.66
CA ILE A 67 2.77 -1.09 -2.85
C ILE A 67 3.56 -0.03 -3.63
N ILE A 68 3.89 -0.30 -4.89
CA ILE A 68 4.58 0.66 -5.75
C ILE A 68 3.78 1.96 -5.90
N ARG A 69 2.47 1.85 -6.11
CA ARG A 69 1.58 3.01 -6.31
C ARG A 69 1.42 3.87 -5.07
N GLN A 70 1.59 3.34 -3.88
CA GLN A 70 1.52 4.14 -2.65
C GLN A 70 2.52 5.30 -2.66
N ARG A 71 3.71 5.13 -3.27
CA ARG A 71 4.69 6.21 -3.44
C ARG A 71 4.39 7.17 -4.59
N THR A 72 3.75 6.69 -5.65
CA THR A 72 3.56 7.48 -6.89
C THR A 72 2.30 8.34 -6.87
N VAL A 73 1.56 8.31 -5.76
CA VAL A 73 0.27 8.99 -5.62
C VAL A 73 0.33 10.50 -5.86
N LEU A 74 1.47 11.14 -5.60
CA LEU A 74 1.66 12.58 -5.81
C LEU A 74 2.29 12.93 -7.17
N ASN A 75 2.89 11.97 -7.87
CA ASN A 75 3.61 12.18 -9.12
C ASN A 75 2.87 11.55 -10.30
N ILE A 76 1.81 12.19 -10.75
CA ILE A 76 0.96 11.69 -11.86
C ILE A 76 1.72 11.62 -13.19
N HIS A 77 2.84 12.31 -13.35
CA HIS A 77 3.50 12.51 -14.63
C HIS A 77 4.83 11.78 -14.86
N ASP A 78 5.53 11.28 -13.83
CA ASP A 78 6.97 11.02 -14.02
C ASP A 78 7.44 9.57 -14.06
N ASN A 79 6.67 8.59 -13.59
CA ASN A 79 7.19 7.21 -13.60
C ASN A 79 6.16 6.21 -14.13
N SER A 80 6.50 5.54 -15.22
CA SER A 80 5.78 4.33 -15.61
C SER A 80 5.82 3.31 -14.46
N PHE A 81 4.76 2.54 -14.31
CA PHE A 81 4.74 1.43 -13.35
C PHE A 81 5.98 0.54 -13.50
N TYR A 82 6.38 0.26 -14.74
CA TYR A 82 7.54 -0.57 -15.05
C TYR A 82 8.83 -0.03 -14.44
N THR A 83 9.12 1.25 -14.63
CA THR A 83 10.30 1.89 -14.05
C THR A 83 10.31 1.81 -12.52
N SER A 84 9.16 2.04 -11.89
CA SER A 84 9.02 1.96 -10.43
C SER A 84 9.15 0.52 -9.92
N PHE A 85 8.71 -0.46 -10.72
CA PHE A 85 8.87 -1.87 -10.42
C PHE A 85 10.34 -2.31 -10.47
N ILE A 86 11.06 -1.96 -11.53
CA ILE A 86 12.49 -2.31 -11.64
C ILE A 86 13.30 -1.68 -10.49
N LYS A 87 12.93 -0.48 -10.04
CA LYS A 87 13.54 0.16 -8.86
C LYS A 87 13.23 -0.52 -7.52
N MET A 88 12.45 -1.59 -7.48
CA MET A 88 12.30 -2.42 -6.28
C MET A 88 13.52 -3.31 -6.04
N PHE A 89 14.20 -3.71 -7.10
CA PHE A 89 15.45 -4.46 -7.01
C PHE A 89 16.61 -3.51 -6.70
N ASN A 90 17.65 -4.01 -6.04
CA ASN A 90 18.84 -3.21 -5.82
C ASN A 90 19.63 -3.09 -7.12
N VAL A 91 19.73 -1.88 -7.66
CA VAL A 91 20.31 -1.60 -9.00
C VAL A 91 21.84 -1.75 -9.05
N GLU A 92 22.50 -1.85 -7.88
CA GLU A 92 23.95 -2.13 -7.84
C GLU A 92 24.29 -3.60 -8.14
N GLN A 93 23.27 -4.47 -8.22
CA GLN A 93 23.47 -5.82 -8.71
C GLN A 93 23.86 -5.74 -10.19
N ASN A 94 25.03 -6.26 -10.46
CA ASN A 94 25.43 -6.51 -11.82
C ASN A 94 24.44 -7.48 -12.43
N GLU A 95 23.84 -7.06 -13.57
CA GLU A 95 23.59 -8.00 -14.61
C GLU A 95 22.19 -8.58 -14.70
N ASP A 96 22.08 -9.56 -15.54
CA ASP A 96 20.91 -10.18 -16.12
C ASP A 96 19.86 -10.70 -15.13
N LEU A 97 20.21 -10.91 -13.86
CA LEU A 97 19.30 -11.43 -12.84
C LEU A 97 18.93 -10.33 -11.84
N LEU A 98 17.66 -10.05 -11.75
CA LEU A 98 17.05 -9.19 -10.73
C LEU A 98 16.47 -10.08 -9.65
N ASP A 99 16.90 -9.92 -8.41
CA ASP A 99 16.39 -10.66 -7.26
C ASP A 99 16.16 -9.76 -6.06
N LEU A 100 15.16 -10.09 -5.30
CA LEU A 100 14.91 -9.57 -3.95
C LEU A 100 14.29 -10.68 -3.12
N ASP A 101 14.68 -10.72 -1.86
CA ASP A 101 14.22 -11.70 -0.90
C ASP A 101 13.90 -11.04 0.43
N ILE A 102 12.75 -11.38 0.99
CA ILE A 102 12.30 -10.92 2.30
C ILE A 102 11.82 -12.15 3.07
N TYR A 103 12.51 -12.46 4.13
CA TYR A 103 12.20 -13.58 5.03
C TYR A 103 11.71 -13.03 6.38
N GLY A 104 10.78 -13.70 7.01
CA GLY A 104 10.29 -13.37 8.35
C GLY A 104 9.92 -14.60 9.15
N GLU A 105 10.11 -14.52 10.45
CA GLU A 105 9.55 -15.48 11.39
C GLU A 105 8.31 -14.93 12.05
N SER A 106 7.33 -15.79 12.24
CA SER A 106 6.09 -15.45 12.95
C SER A 106 5.68 -16.55 13.91
N ASN A 107 4.75 -16.25 14.82
CA ASN A 107 4.15 -17.24 15.70
C ASN A 107 3.40 -18.37 14.96
N ASN A 108 3.14 -18.22 13.65
CA ASN A 108 2.50 -19.23 12.79
C ASN A 108 3.50 -19.97 11.88
N GLY A 109 4.81 -19.71 12.04
CA GLY A 109 5.89 -20.26 11.24
C GLY A 109 6.52 -19.24 10.30
N PRO A 110 7.42 -19.69 9.41
CA PRO A 110 8.14 -18.83 8.50
C PRO A 110 7.21 -18.15 7.48
N ILE A 111 7.56 -16.92 7.13
CA ILE A 111 6.91 -16.16 6.08
C ILE A 111 8.01 -15.69 5.14
N GLU A 112 7.78 -15.82 3.83
CA GLU A 112 8.75 -15.45 2.81
C GLU A 112 8.08 -14.80 1.61
N PHE A 113 8.78 -13.85 1.03
CA PHE A 113 8.47 -13.26 -0.27
C PHE A 113 9.75 -13.12 -1.07
N GLU A 114 9.85 -13.87 -2.15
CA GLU A 114 10.94 -13.83 -3.09
C GLU A 114 10.43 -13.38 -4.46
N MET A 115 11.19 -12.56 -5.15
CA MET A 115 10.94 -12.20 -6.53
C MET A 115 12.25 -12.24 -7.31
N THR A 116 12.27 -13.09 -8.34
CA THR A 116 13.42 -13.23 -9.24
C THR A 116 12.99 -13.05 -10.68
N GLY A 117 13.88 -12.52 -11.52
CA GLY A 117 13.58 -12.38 -12.94
C GLY A 117 14.68 -11.71 -13.73
N ARG A 118 14.37 -11.48 -15.01
CA ARG A 118 15.29 -10.82 -15.94
C ARG A 118 14.56 -9.77 -16.75
N GLU A 119 15.28 -8.69 -17.04
CA GLU A 119 14.85 -7.68 -17.99
C GLU A 119 15.47 -7.96 -19.37
N LYS A 120 14.68 -7.84 -20.41
CA LYS A 120 15.16 -7.83 -21.78
C LYS A 120 14.45 -6.80 -22.63
N THR A 121 15.09 -6.39 -23.70
CA THR A 121 14.49 -5.50 -24.71
C THR A 121 13.89 -6.35 -25.83
N ILE A 122 12.65 -6.05 -26.18
CA ILE A 122 11.91 -6.71 -27.28
C ILE A 122 11.35 -5.65 -28.25
N SER A 123 10.87 -6.07 -29.40
CA SER A 123 10.19 -5.16 -30.33
C SER A 123 8.82 -4.72 -29.80
N GLY A 124 8.36 -3.55 -30.21
CA GLY A 124 7.03 -3.07 -29.84
C GLY A 124 5.90 -3.97 -30.29
N GLU A 125 6.05 -4.65 -31.45
CA GLU A 125 5.08 -5.62 -31.95
C GLU A 125 4.99 -6.86 -31.06
N GLU A 126 6.13 -7.42 -30.66
CA GLU A 126 6.19 -8.54 -29.72
C GLU A 126 5.58 -8.15 -28.37
N ALA A 127 5.88 -6.94 -27.90
CA ALA A 127 5.31 -6.40 -26.65
C ALA A 127 3.79 -6.34 -26.70
N LEU A 128 3.17 -5.93 -27.81
CA LEU A 128 1.72 -5.90 -27.95
C LEU A 128 1.08 -7.31 -27.93
N GLN A 129 1.78 -8.32 -28.43
CA GLN A 129 1.29 -9.70 -28.36
C GLN A 129 1.28 -10.24 -26.92
N ILE A 130 2.33 -9.94 -26.18
CA ILE A 130 2.54 -10.40 -24.80
C ILE A 130 1.68 -9.62 -23.80
N SER A 131 1.45 -8.33 -24.06
CA SER A 131 0.80 -7.41 -23.16
C SER A 131 -0.57 -7.90 -22.67
N THR A 132 -0.85 -7.65 -21.38
CA THR A 132 -2.15 -7.89 -20.75
C THR A 132 -3.21 -6.84 -21.10
N MET A 133 -2.92 -5.93 -22.00
CA MET A 133 -3.86 -4.90 -22.48
C MET A 133 -5.13 -5.50 -23.05
N SER A 134 -6.25 -4.80 -22.85
CA SER A 134 -7.51 -5.15 -23.49
C SER A 134 -7.42 -5.07 -25.03
N SER A 135 -8.28 -5.82 -25.72
CA SER A 135 -8.33 -5.80 -27.21
C SER A 135 -8.56 -4.38 -27.75
N ARG A 136 -9.33 -3.51 -27.05
CA ARG A 136 -9.53 -2.10 -27.43
C ARG A 136 -8.24 -1.30 -27.33
N GLN A 137 -7.46 -1.47 -26.27
CA GLN A 137 -6.18 -0.78 -26.09
C GLN A 137 -5.17 -1.24 -27.16
N LYS A 138 -5.06 -2.54 -27.41
CA LYS A 138 -4.21 -3.09 -28.48
C LYS A 138 -4.60 -2.54 -29.85
N THR A 139 -5.90 -2.42 -30.14
CA THR A 139 -6.40 -1.83 -31.40
C THR A 139 -6.06 -0.35 -31.49
N TYR A 140 -6.15 0.41 -30.40
CA TYR A 140 -5.75 1.81 -30.35
C TYR A 140 -4.27 1.97 -30.69
N TYR A 141 -3.38 1.23 -30.05
CA TYR A 141 -1.94 1.24 -30.36
C TYR A 141 -1.64 0.85 -31.82
N ARG A 142 -2.35 -0.12 -32.38
CA ARG A 142 -2.17 -0.53 -33.79
C ARG A 142 -2.67 0.50 -34.80
N LYS A 143 -3.71 1.27 -34.47
CA LYS A 143 -4.31 2.29 -35.36
C LYS A 143 -3.62 3.63 -35.27
N SER A 144 -3.10 4.00 -34.10
CA SER A 144 -2.30 5.21 -33.93
C SER A 144 -0.87 4.89 -34.42
N THR A 145 -0.63 5.13 -35.72
CA THR A 145 0.67 4.96 -36.39
C THR A 145 1.85 5.71 -35.74
N THR A 146 1.59 6.44 -34.66
CA THR A 146 2.53 7.38 -34.06
C THR A 146 3.17 6.88 -32.76
N PHE A 147 2.80 5.74 -32.16
CA PHE A 147 3.22 5.46 -30.78
C PHE A 147 3.47 4.00 -30.38
N ILE A 148 3.79 3.09 -31.28
CA ILE A 148 4.42 1.85 -30.83
C ILE A 148 5.92 2.14 -30.76
N PRO A 149 6.54 2.14 -29.57
CA PRO A 149 8.00 2.28 -29.48
C PRO A 149 8.67 1.15 -30.27
N GLU A 150 9.76 1.45 -30.97
CA GLU A 150 10.53 0.42 -31.68
C GLU A 150 10.98 -0.69 -30.74
N THR A 151 11.32 -0.30 -29.52
CA THR A 151 11.78 -1.23 -28.48
C THR A 151 11.02 -1.00 -27.17
N VAL A 152 10.77 -2.08 -26.45
CA VAL A 152 10.01 -2.11 -25.19
C VAL A 152 10.73 -3.02 -24.21
N LYS A 153 10.75 -2.64 -22.96
CA LYS A 153 11.29 -3.46 -21.87
C LYS A 153 10.29 -4.53 -21.46
N LEU A 154 10.76 -5.74 -21.29
CA LEU A 154 10.03 -6.91 -20.82
C LEU A 154 10.70 -7.48 -19.58
N PHE A 155 9.95 -7.61 -18.49
CA PHE A 155 10.31 -8.40 -17.33
C PHE A 155 9.70 -9.80 -17.45
N THR A 156 10.49 -10.82 -17.15
CA THR A 156 10.05 -12.22 -17.05
C THR A 156 10.70 -12.84 -15.81
N GLY A 157 9.89 -13.40 -14.92
CA GLY A 157 10.38 -13.95 -13.65
C GLY A 157 9.31 -14.70 -12.89
N SER A 158 9.56 -14.92 -11.62
CA SER A 158 8.64 -15.58 -10.68
C SER A 158 8.51 -14.79 -9.38
N ILE A 159 7.39 -14.98 -8.71
CA ILE A 159 7.14 -14.55 -7.35
C ILE A 159 6.83 -15.79 -6.52
N ILE A 160 7.58 -15.99 -5.45
CA ILE A 160 7.34 -17.03 -4.45
C ILE A 160 6.85 -16.33 -3.17
N SER A 161 5.86 -16.91 -2.53
CA SER A 161 5.39 -16.46 -1.22
C SER A 161 5.12 -17.68 -0.37
N GLN A 162 5.71 -17.71 0.83
CA GLN A 162 5.45 -18.71 1.85
C GLN A 162 4.77 -18.08 3.05
N ASN A 163 3.80 -18.78 3.62
CA ASN A 163 3.18 -18.42 4.91
C ASN A 163 2.94 -19.72 5.70
N GLY A 164 3.78 -19.96 6.69
CA GLY A 164 3.86 -21.21 7.41
C GLY A 164 4.18 -22.38 6.48
N LYS A 165 3.28 -23.36 6.39
CA LYS A 165 3.43 -24.55 5.54
C LYS A 165 2.97 -24.35 4.09
N LYS A 166 2.36 -23.20 3.77
CA LYS A 166 1.80 -22.95 2.45
C LYS A 166 2.75 -22.11 1.61
N THR A 167 3.22 -22.66 0.51
CA THR A 167 4.02 -21.96 -0.50
C THR A 167 3.19 -21.78 -1.78
N ILE A 168 3.30 -20.62 -2.37
CA ILE A 168 2.66 -20.24 -3.64
C ILE A 168 3.74 -19.68 -4.54
N GLU A 169 3.86 -20.24 -5.75
CA GLU A 169 4.74 -19.71 -6.79
C GLU A 169 3.90 -19.28 -7.99
N LYS A 170 4.26 -18.14 -8.60
CA LYS A 170 3.63 -17.62 -9.80
C LYS A 170 4.64 -17.04 -10.77
N ASN A 171 4.58 -17.47 -12.01
CA ASN A 171 5.30 -16.83 -13.09
C ASN A 171 4.71 -15.46 -13.40
N VAL A 172 5.58 -14.50 -13.63
CA VAL A 172 5.24 -13.09 -13.88
C VAL A 172 5.88 -12.68 -15.20
N ARG A 173 5.05 -12.08 -16.08
CA ARG A 173 5.53 -11.54 -17.36
C ARG A 173 4.74 -10.28 -17.67
N PHE A 174 5.42 -9.16 -17.89
CA PHE A 174 4.80 -7.92 -18.32
C PHE A 174 5.81 -6.96 -18.95
N THR A 175 5.30 -6.01 -19.71
CA THR A 175 6.09 -5.05 -20.48
C THR A 175 5.96 -3.64 -19.93
N SER A 176 6.83 -2.74 -20.35
CA SER A 176 6.71 -1.31 -20.03
C SER A 176 5.47 -0.64 -20.65
N LEU A 177 4.75 -1.31 -21.55
CA LEU A 177 3.45 -0.86 -22.07
C LEU A 177 2.26 -1.26 -21.18
N ASP A 178 2.46 -2.19 -20.23
CA ASP A 178 1.38 -2.68 -19.36
C ASP A 178 0.98 -1.67 -18.28
N ASN A 179 0.07 -0.80 -18.63
CA ASN A 179 -0.62 0.13 -17.72
C ASN A 179 -1.82 -0.54 -17.03
N THR A 180 -1.63 -1.71 -16.46
CA THR A 180 -2.75 -2.51 -15.97
C THR A 180 -3.43 -1.89 -14.76
N MET A 181 -4.76 -1.86 -14.82
CA MET A 181 -5.64 -1.55 -13.70
C MET A 181 -5.37 -2.49 -12.52
N VAL A 182 -5.49 -1.95 -11.32
CA VAL A 182 -5.35 -2.71 -10.08
C VAL A 182 -6.55 -3.62 -9.95
N GLY A 183 -6.32 -4.93 -9.76
CA GLY A 183 -7.36 -5.82 -9.28
C GLY A 183 -7.83 -5.44 -7.87
N SER A 184 -9.06 -5.76 -7.51
CA SER A 184 -9.56 -5.56 -6.15
C SER A 184 -8.69 -6.37 -5.17
N VAL A 185 -8.24 -5.71 -4.13
CA VAL A 185 -7.48 -6.37 -3.07
C VAL A 185 -8.48 -6.94 -2.07
N THR A 186 -8.46 -8.25 -1.88
CA THR A 186 -9.17 -8.94 -0.81
C THR A 186 -8.68 -8.47 0.57
N LYS A 187 -9.45 -8.73 1.64
CA LYS A 187 -9.14 -8.36 3.03
C LYS A 187 -7.64 -8.52 3.32
N ARG A 188 -6.99 -7.44 3.73
CA ARG A 188 -5.53 -7.37 3.89
C ARG A 188 -5.12 -7.85 5.28
N GLU A 189 -4.12 -8.70 5.34
CA GLU A 189 -3.44 -9.05 6.60
C GLU A 189 -2.59 -7.89 7.12
N VAL A 190 -2.21 -6.97 6.23
CA VAL A 190 -1.46 -5.76 6.53
C VAL A 190 -2.19 -4.54 5.98
N GLN A 191 -2.42 -3.55 6.81
CA GLN A 191 -2.94 -2.24 6.43
C GLN A 191 -1.82 -1.20 6.51
N TYR A 192 -1.74 -0.35 5.49
CA TYR A 192 -0.75 0.72 5.42
C TYR A 192 -1.43 2.07 5.45
N ILE A 193 -0.99 2.92 6.36
CA ILE A 193 -1.39 4.31 6.50
C ILE A 193 -0.26 5.17 5.94
N SER A 194 -0.51 5.77 4.76
CA SER A 194 0.43 6.70 4.15
C SER A 194 0.33 8.08 4.77
N SER A 195 1.43 8.84 4.73
CA SER A 195 1.51 10.23 5.19
C SER A 195 0.43 11.15 4.57
N PHE A 196 0.01 10.86 3.34
CA PHE A 196 -0.96 11.68 2.59
C PHE A 196 -2.35 11.05 2.45
N GLY A 197 -2.61 9.93 3.09
CA GLY A 197 -3.87 9.20 2.97
C GLY A 197 -5.09 10.03 3.42
N HIS A 198 -4.92 10.87 4.41
CA HIS A 198 -5.95 11.76 4.96
C HIS A 198 -6.47 12.81 3.93
N LEU A 199 -5.74 13.06 2.84
CA LEU A 199 -6.16 13.99 1.78
C LEU A 199 -7.09 13.37 0.74
N ARG A 200 -7.31 12.05 0.76
CA ARG A 200 -7.97 11.31 -0.33
C ARG A 200 -9.10 10.40 0.08
N TYR A 201 -9.18 10.06 1.35
CA TYR A 201 -10.13 9.08 1.85
C TYR A 201 -11.22 9.77 2.67
N ASP A 202 -12.40 9.17 2.65
CA ASP A 202 -13.45 9.45 3.60
C ASP A 202 -12.93 9.15 5.02
N LEU A 203 -12.89 10.16 5.87
CA LEU A 203 -12.30 10.10 7.19
C LEU A 203 -13.26 9.55 8.24
N LEU A 204 -14.56 9.61 7.97
CA LEU A 204 -15.61 9.29 8.94
C LEU A 204 -16.29 7.94 8.73
N GLN A 205 -16.12 7.28 7.56
CA GLN A 205 -16.94 6.14 7.13
C GLN A 205 -17.12 5.06 8.22
N ASN A 206 -16.02 4.59 8.83
CA ASN A 206 -16.11 3.55 9.86
C ASN A 206 -16.35 4.10 11.28
N ILE A 207 -16.19 5.40 11.46
CA ILE A 207 -16.32 6.07 12.75
C ILE A 207 -17.79 6.37 13.05
N VAL A 208 -18.50 6.95 12.08
CA VAL A 208 -19.87 7.44 12.29
C VAL A 208 -20.87 6.30 12.42
N ASP A 209 -20.64 5.18 11.72
CA ASP A 209 -21.54 4.02 11.76
C ASP A 209 -21.49 3.25 13.07
N ASN A 210 -20.45 3.48 13.91
CA ASN A 210 -20.30 2.83 15.20
C ASN A 210 -20.29 3.86 16.34
N PRO A 211 -21.33 3.87 17.22
CA PRO A 211 -21.43 4.86 18.31
C PRO A 211 -20.23 4.88 19.28
N GLU A 212 -19.62 3.72 19.56
CA GLU A 212 -18.46 3.63 20.45
C GLU A 212 -17.21 4.23 19.80
N TYR A 213 -17.00 3.95 18.51
CA TYR A 213 -15.90 4.52 17.74
C TYR A 213 -16.05 6.04 17.60
N LYS A 214 -17.27 6.50 17.31
CA LYS A 214 -17.61 7.92 17.26
C LYS A 214 -17.30 8.62 18.59
N LYS A 215 -17.75 8.05 19.71
CA LYS A 215 -17.49 8.58 21.04
C LYS A 215 -16.00 8.66 21.36
N LEU A 216 -15.24 7.61 21.01
CA LEU A 216 -13.79 7.59 21.20
C LEU A 216 -13.10 8.65 20.32
N ALA A 217 -13.47 8.76 19.05
CA ALA A 217 -12.93 9.77 18.13
C ALA A 217 -13.17 11.20 18.68
N ILE A 218 -14.39 11.52 19.09
CA ILE A 218 -14.72 12.82 19.70
C ILE A 218 -13.88 13.06 20.95
N SER A 219 -13.70 12.05 21.82
CA SER A 219 -12.89 12.20 23.04
C SER A 219 -11.41 12.51 22.75
N ILE A 220 -10.89 11.99 21.65
CA ILE A 220 -9.52 12.26 21.20
C ILE A 220 -9.44 13.66 20.59
N LEU A 221 -10.39 14.02 19.73
CA LEU A 221 -10.44 15.34 19.08
C LEU A 221 -10.57 16.48 20.10
N LYS A 222 -11.32 16.29 21.17
CA LYS A 222 -11.45 17.26 22.29
C LYS A 222 -10.11 17.59 22.96
N LYS A 223 -9.08 16.75 22.85
CA LYS A 223 -7.74 17.08 23.34
C LYS A 223 -7.04 18.15 22.51
N PHE A 224 -7.48 18.38 21.28
CA PHE A 224 -6.94 19.39 20.35
C PHE A 224 -7.83 20.63 20.29
N ASP A 225 -9.15 20.43 20.43
CA ASP A 225 -10.14 21.51 20.46
C ASP A 225 -11.32 21.08 21.35
N GLU A 226 -11.38 21.64 22.55
CA GLU A 226 -12.39 21.32 23.55
C GLU A 226 -13.82 21.66 23.09
N SER A 227 -13.96 22.60 22.16
CA SER A 227 -15.26 23.01 21.63
C SER A 227 -15.95 21.95 20.76
N ILE A 228 -15.26 20.90 20.34
CA ILE A 228 -15.81 19.85 19.48
C ILE A 228 -16.80 19.01 20.26
N VAL A 229 -18.05 18.94 19.78
CA VAL A 229 -19.10 18.12 20.42
C VAL A 229 -19.54 16.95 19.56
N ASP A 230 -19.45 17.04 18.23
CA ASP A 230 -19.84 15.96 17.33
C ASP A 230 -19.06 15.97 16.02
N ILE A 231 -19.08 14.82 15.32
CA ILE A 231 -18.59 14.62 13.96
C ILE A 231 -19.66 13.92 13.15
N CYS A 232 -19.94 14.40 11.95
CA CYS A 232 -21.02 13.87 11.13
C CYS A 232 -20.83 14.23 9.64
N TYR A 233 -21.70 13.67 8.82
CA TYR A 233 -21.91 14.15 7.46
C TYR A 233 -23.02 15.22 7.46
N THR A 234 -22.76 16.34 6.85
CA THR A 234 -23.74 17.40 6.66
C THR A 234 -24.00 17.65 5.18
N LYS A 235 -25.19 18.09 4.86
CA LYS A 235 -25.56 18.39 3.48
C LYS A 235 -24.99 19.77 3.10
N ALA A 236 -24.26 19.83 2.00
CA ALA A 236 -23.79 21.07 1.40
C ALA A 236 -24.84 21.68 0.45
N ASP A 237 -24.61 22.89 -0.03
CA ASP A 237 -25.54 23.63 -0.90
C ASP A 237 -25.80 22.93 -2.25
N ASP A 238 -24.84 22.13 -2.74
CA ASP A 238 -24.94 21.35 -3.99
C ASP A 238 -25.56 19.95 -3.79
N GLU A 239 -26.20 19.72 -2.65
CA GLU A 239 -26.78 18.43 -2.23
C GLU A 239 -25.74 17.32 -1.94
N SER A 240 -24.45 17.58 -2.06
CA SER A 240 -23.40 16.65 -1.65
C SER A 240 -23.33 16.51 -0.13
N PHE A 241 -22.78 15.36 0.35
CA PHE A 241 -22.49 15.20 1.77
C PHE A 241 -21.03 15.58 2.04
N VAL A 242 -20.84 16.39 3.07
CA VAL A 242 -19.53 16.87 3.50
C VAL A 242 -19.26 16.40 4.94
N GLU A 243 -18.07 15.88 5.17
CA GLU A 243 -17.58 15.55 6.51
C GLU A 243 -17.40 16.82 7.33
N SER A 244 -17.96 16.85 8.52
CA SER A 244 -18.06 18.08 9.34
C SER A 244 -17.86 17.80 10.81
N ILE A 245 -17.36 18.83 11.50
CA ILE A 245 -17.27 18.91 12.96
C ILE A 245 -18.33 19.89 13.46
N ILE A 246 -19.04 19.51 14.55
CA ILE A 246 -19.99 20.40 15.24
C ILE A 246 -19.33 20.87 16.53
N THR A 247 -19.33 22.16 16.77
CA THR A 247 -18.82 22.79 18.00
C THR A 247 -19.95 23.09 18.98
N GLU A 248 -19.60 23.35 20.23
CA GLU A 248 -20.54 23.70 21.32
C GLU A 248 -21.49 24.87 21.00
N ASN A 249 -21.01 25.81 20.19
CA ASN A 249 -21.82 26.95 19.72
C ASN A 249 -22.79 26.58 18.60
N GLY A 250 -22.91 25.29 18.26
CA GLY A 250 -23.77 24.81 17.16
C GLY A 250 -23.23 25.14 15.76
N VAL A 251 -22.00 25.61 15.66
CA VAL A 251 -21.38 25.89 14.38
C VAL A 251 -20.94 24.58 13.75
N ASN A 252 -21.36 24.40 12.50
CA ASN A 252 -20.98 23.26 11.68
C ASN A 252 -19.84 23.66 10.75
N MET A 253 -18.69 23.04 10.89
CA MET A 253 -17.50 23.36 10.10
C MET A 253 -17.03 22.14 9.29
N PRO A 254 -16.94 22.25 7.97
CA PRO A 254 -16.36 21.22 7.11
C PRO A 254 -14.91 20.91 7.51
N PHE A 255 -14.49 19.66 7.37
CA PHE A 255 -13.09 19.28 7.65
C PHE A 255 -12.06 20.01 6.80
N SER A 256 -12.45 20.52 5.62
CA SER A 256 -11.58 21.34 4.79
C SER A 256 -11.03 22.58 5.51
N VAL A 257 -11.75 23.09 6.52
CA VAL A 257 -11.37 24.28 7.30
C VAL A 257 -10.38 23.92 8.43
N TYR A 258 -10.36 22.67 8.86
CA TYR A 258 -9.44 22.22 9.90
C TYR A 258 -8.05 21.92 9.34
N GLY A 259 -7.04 22.08 10.20
CA GLY A 259 -5.67 21.73 9.88
C GLY A 259 -5.47 20.22 9.64
N ASP A 260 -4.43 19.89 8.89
CA ASP A 260 -4.15 18.50 8.48
C ASP A 260 -3.94 17.54 9.67
N GLY A 261 -3.50 18.04 10.83
CA GLY A 261 -3.34 17.22 12.04
C GLY A 261 -4.63 16.53 12.47
N ILE A 262 -5.77 17.25 12.50
CA ILE A 262 -7.08 16.68 12.84
C ILE A 262 -7.52 15.65 11.80
N LYS A 263 -7.36 15.95 10.52
CA LYS A 263 -7.68 15.04 9.42
C LYS A 263 -6.84 13.75 9.50
N LYS A 264 -5.55 13.87 9.81
CA LYS A 264 -4.64 12.75 9.95
C LYS A 264 -5.01 11.86 11.13
N ILE A 265 -5.38 12.44 12.27
CA ILE A 265 -5.87 11.69 13.43
C ILE A 265 -7.12 10.90 13.07
N LEU A 266 -8.11 11.52 12.44
CA LEU A 266 -9.32 10.83 12.01
C LEU A 266 -9.05 9.72 11.00
N TYR A 267 -8.13 9.97 10.06
CA TYR A 267 -7.70 8.95 9.11
C TYR A 267 -7.07 7.75 9.80
N ILE A 268 -6.17 7.98 10.77
CA ILE A 268 -5.55 6.91 11.56
C ILE A 268 -6.62 6.15 12.35
N LEU A 269 -7.53 6.84 13.03
CA LEU A 269 -8.62 6.22 13.80
C LEU A 269 -9.54 5.39 12.89
N ASN A 270 -9.93 5.91 11.74
CA ASN A 270 -10.75 5.19 10.76
C ASN A 270 -10.06 3.89 10.33
N LYS A 271 -8.75 3.93 10.09
CA LYS A 271 -7.96 2.74 9.72
C LYS A 271 -7.76 1.77 10.88
N LEU A 272 -7.56 2.28 12.11
CA LEU A 272 -7.48 1.45 13.31
C LEU A 272 -8.79 0.67 13.54
N PHE A 273 -9.93 1.31 13.36
CA PHE A 273 -11.24 0.66 13.53
C PHE A 273 -11.54 -0.39 12.46
N ASP A 274 -10.99 -0.21 11.25
CA ASP A 274 -11.08 -1.21 10.17
C ASP A 274 -10.04 -2.34 10.31
N ALA A 275 -8.96 -2.12 11.08
CA ALA A 275 -7.79 -2.99 11.18
C ALA A 275 -7.95 -4.15 12.17
N THR A 276 -9.17 -4.61 12.47
CA THR A 276 -9.37 -5.77 13.34
C THR A 276 -8.65 -7.01 12.76
N ASP A 277 -7.74 -7.58 13.54
CA ASP A 277 -6.92 -8.76 13.16
C ASP A 277 -5.96 -8.50 11.98
N SER A 278 -5.34 -7.32 11.90
CA SER A 278 -4.31 -7.01 10.89
C SER A 278 -3.10 -6.27 11.47
N ILE A 279 -1.96 -6.38 10.80
CA ILE A 279 -0.78 -5.58 11.09
C ILE A 279 -1.04 -4.18 10.54
N LEU A 280 -0.85 -3.15 11.37
CA LEU A 280 -0.98 -1.76 10.97
C LEU A 280 0.40 -1.12 10.82
N LEU A 281 0.68 -0.60 9.65
CA LEU A 281 1.89 0.13 9.32
C LEU A 281 1.55 1.60 9.14
N ILE A 282 2.18 2.48 9.91
CA ILE A 282 1.95 3.93 9.85
C ILE A 282 3.23 4.60 9.41
N ASP A 283 3.19 5.32 8.29
CA ASP A 283 4.32 6.07 7.77
C ASP A 283 4.20 7.55 8.12
N GLU A 284 5.32 8.16 8.54
CA GLU A 284 5.43 9.59 8.88
C GLU A 284 4.34 10.06 9.87
N ILE A 285 4.29 9.44 11.05
CA ILE A 285 3.30 9.79 12.08
C ILE A 285 3.50 11.21 12.65
N GLU A 286 4.71 11.74 12.52
CA GLU A 286 5.16 13.03 13.07
C GLU A 286 4.78 14.26 12.22
N THR A 287 4.33 14.09 10.98
CA THR A 287 4.04 15.20 10.04
C THR A 287 2.58 15.62 10.03
#